data_5497ead127f4ecd6c9ddd4fa034aeaa2
#
_entry.id   5497ead127f4ecd6c9ddd4fa034aeaa2
#
_cell.length_a   1.000
_cell.length_b   1.000
_cell.length_c   1.000
_cell.angle_alpha   90.00
_cell.angle_beta   90.00
_cell.angle_gamma   90.00
#
_symmetry.space_group_name_H-M   'P 1'
#
loop_
_entity.id
_entity.type
_entity.pdbx_description
1 polymer ?
#
loop_
_entity_poly.entity_id
_entity_poly.type
_entity_poly.pdbx_seq_one_letter_code
_entity_poly.pdbx_strand_id
1 'polypeptide(L)'
;MKIIFILLLLISSSLSQDIFVEHEEKNLYRSAVEYSFDEVLDNGAYTFSLENLSGLITITGHAGSGSHLIVDNRVRAVSNKNAIAILKNSQINVYHDKNKKTISIKKISERYDHKIVTTINLHIPINTNLQGFVKNGDVQISNLRGSVDLKTESVEAKLINSSGNIVFNTKGGNLHIEKTKGTIRLNMISGNIYLVQCEGDIFTSSENGNIKLSNIKGAIISSTTLGDTEISSFDGTSGSFNINVGSLKMNRCNADLRANIDIGDIIINEVKGNVELFTGKGQIDMNNITGSITCNSNFGNISGNNLFGSIIANSELGDLKINKAYNSFLADHKIDLRTNRGSVSLRIPSDLPYSIQAHCDNLNSKDAITSETPLDERTYPTKVMAEGKIKSGTINCEIYSNYGPISIKTN
;
A
#
# COMPACT_ATOMS: atom_id res chain seq x y z
N MET A 1 -25.03 -43.00 -13.86
CA MET A 1 -25.93 -41.86 -14.03
C MET A 1 -26.35 -41.45 -12.64
N LYS A 2 -25.61 -40.46 -12.05
CA LYS A 2 -25.91 -39.96 -10.72
C LYS A 2 -27.02 -38.92 -10.84
N ILE A 3 -28.18 -39.19 -10.27
CA ILE A 3 -29.31 -38.27 -10.22
C ILE A 3 -29.03 -37.28 -9.13
N ILE A 4 -28.79 -36.03 -9.50
CA ILE A 4 -28.68 -34.90 -8.58
C ILE A 4 -30.10 -34.48 -8.23
N PHE A 5 -30.57 -34.77 -7.01
CA PHE A 5 -31.81 -34.21 -6.49
C PHE A 5 -31.48 -32.81 -5.96
N ILE A 6 -31.83 -31.78 -6.71
CA ILE A 6 -31.88 -30.39 -6.23
C ILE A 6 -33.23 -30.18 -5.57
N LEU A 7 -33.25 -30.04 -4.25
CA LEU A 7 -34.46 -29.69 -3.52
C LEU A 7 -34.57 -28.16 -3.47
N LEU A 8 -35.40 -27.60 -4.35
CA LEU A 8 -35.74 -26.17 -4.31
C LEU A 8 -36.70 -25.95 -3.14
N LEU A 9 -36.25 -25.31 -2.06
CA LEU A 9 -37.09 -24.90 -0.94
C LEU A 9 -37.26 -23.38 -0.96
N LEU A 10 -38.43 -22.93 -1.40
CA LEU A 10 -38.96 -21.58 -1.16
C LEU A 10 -39.28 -21.43 0.34
N ILE A 11 -38.51 -20.60 1.08
CA ILE A 11 -38.72 -20.44 2.51
C ILE A 11 -39.02 -18.99 2.89
N SER A 12 -40.25 -18.81 3.32
CA SER A 12 -40.62 -17.80 4.32
C SER A 12 -40.72 -18.51 5.68
N SER A 13 -40.00 -18.00 6.70
CA SER A 13 -40.07 -18.37 8.13
C SER A 13 -39.28 -19.61 8.61
N SER A 14 -38.69 -19.42 9.78
CA SER A 14 -37.87 -20.34 10.61
C SER A 14 -38.49 -21.74 10.79
N LEU A 15 -38.05 -22.68 9.97
CA LEU A 15 -38.23 -24.11 10.21
C LEU A 15 -36.83 -24.76 10.31
N SER A 16 -36.65 -25.66 11.27
CA SER A 16 -35.46 -26.50 11.36
C SER A 16 -35.35 -27.30 10.07
N GLN A 17 -34.43 -26.92 9.21
CA GLN A 17 -34.14 -27.67 7.96
C GLN A 17 -33.60 -29.04 8.32
N ASP A 18 -34.17 -30.09 7.77
CA ASP A 18 -33.56 -31.39 7.81
C ASP A 18 -32.25 -31.36 6.99
N ILE A 19 -31.13 -31.61 7.67
CA ILE A 19 -29.82 -31.63 7.05
C ILE A 19 -29.72 -32.92 6.24
N PHE A 20 -29.69 -32.78 4.93
CA PHE A 20 -29.40 -33.86 4.03
C PHE A 20 -27.90 -34.04 3.88
N VAL A 21 -27.40 -35.29 4.02
CA VAL A 21 -26.00 -35.61 3.99
C VAL A 21 -25.73 -36.74 3.01
N GLU A 22 -24.86 -36.48 2.03
CA GLU A 22 -24.35 -37.46 1.09
C GLU A 22 -22.99 -38.01 1.58
N HIS A 23 -22.83 -39.32 1.37
CA HIS A 23 -21.54 -39.95 1.62
C HIS A 23 -20.68 -39.85 0.33
N GLU A 24 -19.57 -39.09 0.37
CA GLU A 24 -18.69 -38.95 -0.80
C GLU A 24 -17.61 -40.06 -0.83
N GLU A 25 -16.90 -40.24 0.30
CA GLU A 25 -15.80 -41.21 0.43
C GLU A 25 -15.75 -41.73 1.86
N LYS A 26 -14.82 -42.65 2.15
CA LYS A 26 -14.64 -43.20 3.51
C LYS A 26 -14.45 -42.06 4.54
N ASN A 27 -15.39 -41.96 5.46
CA ASN A 27 -15.42 -40.95 6.53
C ASN A 27 -15.59 -39.48 6.05
N LEU A 28 -15.95 -39.24 4.79
CA LEU A 28 -16.23 -37.90 4.25
C LEU A 28 -17.69 -37.80 3.83
N TYR A 29 -18.37 -36.79 4.36
CA TYR A 29 -19.79 -36.52 4.14
C TYR A 29 -19.98 -35.09 3.66
N ARG A 30 -20.90 -34.87 2.74
CA ARG A 30 -21.22 -33.55 2.17
C ARG A 30 -22.66 -33.13 2.48
N SER A 31 -22.86 -31.85 2.76
CA SER A 31 -24.18 -31.23 2.82
C SER A 31 -24.13 -29.88 2.11
N ALA A 32 -24.98 -29.72 1.10
CA ALA A 32 -25.12 -28.46 0.38
C ALA A 32 -26.53 -27.89 0.56
N VAL A 33 -26.62 -26.58 0.80
CA VAL A 33 -27.87 -25.85 0.95
C VAL A 33 -27.86 -24.64 0.02
N GLU A 34 -28.93 -24.42 -0.70
CA GLU A 34 -29.11 -23.33 -1.64
C GLU A 34 -30.21 -22.36 -1.14
N TYR A 35 -29.97 -21.08 -1.33
CA TYR A 35 -30.93 -20.01 -1.02
C TYR A 35 -31.03 -19.08 -2.23
N SER A 36 -32.25 -18.68 -2.58
CA SER A 36 -32.54 -17.69 -3.62
C SER A 36 -33.35 -16.53 -3.06
N PHE A 37 -32.97 -15.30 -3.45
CA PHE A 37 -33.61 -14.07 -3.01
C PHE A 37 -33.92 -13.20 -4.23
N ASP A 38 -35.06 -13.45 -4.86
CA ASP A 38 -35.49 -12.76 -6.10
C ASP A 38 -35.79 -11.26 -5.85
N GLU A 39 -36.05 -10.89 -4.60
CA GLU A 39 -36.41 -9.53 -4.17
C GLU A 39 -35.18 -8.59 -4.08
N VAL A 40 -33.97 -9.10 -4.18
CA VAL A 40 -32.74 -8.28 -4.12
C VAL A 40 -32.58 -7.53 -5.43
N LEU A 41 -32.86 -6.22 -5.37
CA LEU A 41 -32.77 -5.35 -6.54
C LEU A 41 -31.36 -4.79 -6.74
N ASP A 42 -30.98 -4.59 -7.99
CA ASP A 42 -29.69 -3.99 -8.38
C ASP A 42 -29.73 -2.45 -8.29
N ASN A 43 -30.06 -1.92 -7.12
CA ASN A 43 -30.21 -0.48 -6.86
C ASN A 43 -29.39 0.07 -5.68
N GLY A 44 -28.45 -0.75 -5.17
CA GLY A 44 -27.58 -0.38 -4.05
C GLY A 44 -28.24 -0.35 -2.65
N ALA A 45 -29.54 -0.72 -2.56
CA ALA A 45 -30.26 -0.66 -1.29
C ALA A 45 -30.02 -1.87 -0.38
N TYR A 46 -29.62 -3.00 -0.95
CA TYR A 46 -29.40 -4.22 -0.18
C TYR A 46 -27.99 -4.32 0.37
N THR A 47 -27.89 -4.90 1.56
CA THR A 47 -26.62 -5.22 2.24
C THR A 47 -26.58 -6.70 2.60
N PHE A 48 -25.49 -7.36 2.22
CA PHE A 48 -25.16 -8.68 2.75
C PHE A 48 -24.23 -8.54 3.95
N SER A 49 -24.62 -9.16 5.07
CA SER A 49 -23.86 -9.17 6.32
C SER A 49 -23.28 -10.57 6.56
N LEU A 50 -21.97 -10.66 6.59
CA LEU A 50 -21.23 -11.87 6.92
C LEU A 50 -20.91 -11.89 8.40
N GLU A 51 -21.39 -12.90 9.14
CA GLU A 51 -21.22 -12.92 10.58
C GLU A 51 -20.49 -14.18 11.04
N ASN A 52 -19.24 -14.00 11.48
CA ASN A 52 -18.44 -15.05 12.07
C ASN A 52 -18.18 -16.25 11.14
N LEU A 53 -17.98 -15.98 9.87
CA LEU A 53 -17.76 -17.02 8.87
C LEU A 53 -16.31 -17.50 8.84
N SER A 54 -16.12 -18.74 8.40
CA SER A 54 -14.81 -19.35 8.13
C SER A 54 -14.91 -20.28 6.94
N GLY A 55 -13.84 -20.41 6.15
CA GLY A 55 -13.76 -21.28 4.99
C GLY A 55 -13.46 -20.52 3.70
N LEU A 56 -13.79 -21.11 2.57
CA LEU A 56 -13.65 -20.49 1.26
C LEU A 56 -14.92 -19.71 0.93
N ILE A 57 -14.84 -18.40 0.83
CA ILE A 57 -15.97 -17.51 0.54
C ILE A 57 -15.74 -16.83 -0.80
N THR A 58 -16.57 -17.13 -1.77
CA THR A 58 -16.54 -16.51 -3.10
C THR A 58 -17.79 -15.65 -3.29
N ILE A 59 -17.61 -14.37 -3.59
CA ILE A 59 -18.68 -13.40 -3.81
C ILE A 59 -18.51 -12.80 -5.19
N THR A 60 -19.52 -12.93 -6.02
CA THR A 60 -19.49 -12.45 -7.40
C THR A 60 -20.67 -11.53 -7.67
N GLY A 61 -20.38 -10.30 -8.06
CA GLY A 61 -21.37 -9.37 -8.55
C GLY A 61 -21.82 -9.70 -9.98
N HIS A 62 -23.11 -9.65 -10.25
CA HIS A 62 -23.69 -9.81 -11.59
C HIS A 62 -24.64 -8.67 -11.93
N ALA A 63 -24.87 -8.44 -13.21
CA ALA A 63 -25.88 -7.52 -13.67
C ALA A 63 -27.30 -8.10 -13.49
N GLY A 64 -28.25 -7.26 -13.07
CA GLY A 64 -29.63 -7.66 -12.81
C GLY A 64 -29.94 -7.95 -11.36
N SER A 65 -31.22 -8.24 -11.10
CA SER A 65 -31.74 -8.48 -9.74
C SER A 65 -31.70 -9.96 -9.37
N GLY A 66 -31.95 -10.23 -8.10
CA GLY A 66 -31.90 -11.58 -7.51
C GLY A 66 -30.53 -11.91 -6.94
N SER A 67 -30.51 -12.80 -5.97
CA SER A 67 -29.26 -13.29 -5.35
C SER A 67 -29.35 -14.79 -5.14
N HIS A 68 -28.22 -15.44 -5.25
CA HIS A 68 -28.10 -16.89 -5.08
C HIS A 68 -26.95 -17.21 -4.15
N LEU A 69 -27.22 -17.99 -3.11
CA LEU A 69 -26.24 -18.40 -2.12
C LEU A 69 -26.19 -19.93 -2.04
N ILE A 70 -25.00 -20.50 -2.17
CA ILE A 70 -24.73 -21.93 -1.95
C ILE A 70 -23.79 -22.05 -0.75
N VAL A 71 -24.20 -22.84 0.24
CA VAL A 71 -23.38 -23.23 1.38
C VAL A 71 -23.07 -24.71 1.27
N ASP A 72 -21.84 -25.08 0.96
CA ASP A 72 -21.37 -26.45 0.82
C ASP A 72 -20.42 -26.79 1.98
N ASN A 73 -20.82 -27.76 2.78
CA ASN A 73 -20.05 -28.23 3.92
C ASN A 73 -19.57 -29.67 3.69
N ARG A 74 -18.28 -29.90 3.80
CA ARG A 74 -17.68 -31.24 3.83
C ARG A 74 -17.18 -31.55 5.22
N VAL A 75 -17.64 -32.66 5.80
CA VAL A 75 -17.36 -33.04 7.18
C VAL A 75 -16.71 -34.41 7.26
N ARG A 76 -15.65 -34.52 8.03
CA ARG A 76 -15.05 -35.81 8.39
C ARG A 76 -15.73 -36.39 9.62
N ALA A 77 -16.38 -37.57 9.48
CA ALA A 77 -17.15 -38.22 10.52
C ALA A 77 -17.07 -39.75 10.42
N VAL A 78 -17.24 -40.42 11.53
CA VAL A 78 -17.18 -41.90 11.59
C VAL A 78 -18.46 -42.56 11.08
N SER A 79 -19.57 -41.83 11.01
CA SER A 79 -20.87 -42.29 10.51
C SER A 79 -21.75 -41.13 10.05
N ASN A 80 -22.79 -41.43 9.27
CA ASN A 80 -23.78 -40.45 8.84
C ASN A 80 -24.45 -39.75 10.03
N LYS A 81 -24.85 -40.49 11.07
CA LYS A 81 -25.42 -39.90 12.30
C LYS A 81 -24.45 -38.92 12.97
N ASN A 82 -23.16 -39.23 12.99
CA ASN A 82 -22.15 -38.33 13.55
C ASN A 82 -21.95 -37.10 12.65
N ALA A 83 -21.96 -37.25 11.32
CA ALA A 83 -21.88 -36.15 10.38
C ALA A 83 -23.04 -35.16 10.56
N ILE A 84 -24.27 -35.67 10.64
CA ILE A 84 -25.47 -34.84 10.90
C ILE A 84 -25.36 -34.10 12.24
N ALA A 85 -24.87 -34.75 13.29
CA ALA A 85 -24.72 -34.13 14.60
C ALA A 85 -23.68 -32.99 14.57
N ILE A 86 -22.56 -33.17 13.86
CA ILE A 86 -21.54 -32.14 13.68
C ILE A 86 -22.10 -30.95 12.90
N LEU A 87 -22.78 -31.19 11.78
CA LEU A 87 -23.36 -30.15 10.93
C LEU A 87 -24.45 -29.36 11.62
N LYS A 88 -25.34 -29.99 12.40
CA LYS A 88 -26.35 -29.30 13.23
C LYS A 88 -25.73 -28.33 14.23
N ASN A 89 -24.59 -28.67 14.81
CA ASN A 89 -23.89 -27.81 15.77
C ASN A 89 -23.01 -26.73 15.13
N SER A 90 -22.82 -26.75 13.80
CA SER A 90 -22.00 -25.78 13.07
C SER A 90 -22.77 -25.12 11.91
N GLN A 91 -24.07 -25.06 12.08
CA GLN A 91 -24.99 -24.57 11.03
C GLN A 91 -24.75 -23.10 10.70
N ILE A 92 -24.83 -22.77 9.43
CA ILE A 92 -24.88 -21.40 8.93
C ILE A 92 -26.36 -21.03 8.79
N ASN A 93 -26.79 -20.01 9.53
CA ASN A 93 -28.12 -19.44 9.43
C ASN A 93 -28.11 -18.30 8.41
N VAL A 94 -29.14 -18.29 7.59
CA VAL A 94 -29.39 -17.22 6.63
C VAL A 94 -30.71 -16.57 6.98
N TYR A 95 -30.68 -15.26 7.23
CA TYR A 95 -31.84 -14.48 7.62
C TYR A 95 -32.03 -13.26 6.70
N HIS A 96 -33.21 -13.10 6.14
CA HIS A 96 -33.60 -11.96 5.31
C HIS A 96 -34.51 -11.00 6.05
N ASP A 97 -34.00 -9.83 6.43
CA ASP A 97 -34.77 -8.69 6.93
C ASP A 97 -35.19 -7.80 5.76
N LYS A 98 -36.43 -7.98 5.29
CA LYS A 98 -37.00 -7.23 4.16
C LYS A 98 -37.13 -5.74 4.45
N ASN A 99 -37.40 -5.37 5.71
CA ASN A 99 -37.56 -3.97 6.11
C ASN A 99 -36.24 -3.22 6.09
N LYS A 100 -35.15 -3.85 6.60
CA LYS A 100 -33.81 -3.29 6.58
C LYS A 100 -33.09 -3.55 5.27
N LYS A 101 -33.65 -4.34 4.36
CA LYS A 101 -33.02 -4.80 3.12
C LYS A 101 -31.65 -5.44 3.41
N THR A 102 -31.59 -6.31 4.39
CA THR A 102 -30.35 -6.96 4.83
C THR A 102 -30.51 -8.48 4.79
N ILE A 103 -29.53 -9.16 4.22
CA ILE A 103 -29.41 -10.61 4.27
C ILE A 103 -28.19 -10.94 5.13
N SER A 104 -28.42 -11.55 6.29
CA SER A 104 -27.38 -11.95 7.23
C SER A 104 -27.05 -13.43 7.05
N ILE A 105 -25.77 -13.74 6.86
CA ILE A 105 -25.22 -15.09 6.74
C ILE A 105 -24.36 -15.29 7.98
N LYS A 106 -24.85 -16.09 8.94
CA LYS A 106 -24.26 -16.20 10.27
C LYS A 106 -23.92 -17.61 10.64
N LYS A 107 -22.68 -17.83 11.07
CA LYS A 107 -22.27 -19.07 11.71
C LYS A 107 -22.62 -19.07 13.19
N ILE A 108 -23.31 -20.13 13.67
CA ILE A 108 -23.81 -20.17 15.04
C ILE A 108 -22.72 -20.63 16.02
N SER A 109 -21.87 -21.58 15.63
CA SER A 109 -20.88 -22.20 16.52
C SER A 109 -19.64 -22.63 15.75
N GLU A 110 -18.49 -22.51 16.39
CA GLU A 110 -17.18 -22.88 15.85
C GLU A 110 -16.66 -24.22 16.41
N ARG A 111 -17.44 -24.87 17.24
CA ARG A 111 -17.00 -26.07 18.00
C ARG A 111 -16.37 -27.17 17.15
N TYR A 112 -16.81 -27.32 15.91
CA TYR A 112 -16.36 -28.39 15.01
C TYR A 112 -15.64 -27.88 13.75
N ASP A 113 -15.18 -26.64 13.72
CA ASP A 113 -14.51 -26.06 12.54
C ASP A 113 -13.33 -26.88 12.02
N HIS A 114 -12.57 -27.50 12.93
CA HIS A 114 -11.47 -28.41 12.58
C HIS A 114 -11.89 -29.69 11.83
N LYS A 115 -13.19 -30.00 11.78
CA LYS A 115 -13.75 -31.18 11.08
C LYS A 115 -14.54 -30.82 9.83
N ILE A 116 -14.78 -29.54 9.60
CA ILE A 116 -15.63 -29.06 8.51
C ILE A 116 -14.84 -28.17 7.57
N VAL A 117 -14.93 -28.44 6.28
CA VAL A 117 -14.51 -27.52 5.23
C VAL A 117 -15.78 -26.86 4.67
N THR A 118 -15.93 -25.57 4.88
CA THR A 118 -17.07 -24.80 4.39
C THR A 118 -16.67 -24.02 3.15
N THR A 119 -17.48 -24.12 2.10
CA THR A 119 -17.41 -23.28 0.90
C THR A 119 -18.72 -22.51 0.76
N ILE A 120 -18.63 -21.19 0.62
CA ILE A 120 -19.76 -20.29 0.44
C ILE A 120 -19.61 -19.61 -0.91
N ASN A 121 -20.55 -19.85 -1.82
CA ASN A 121 -20.64 -19.16 -3.09
C ASN A 121 -21.84 -18.23 -3.08
N LEU A 122 -21.61 -16.94 -3.22
CA LEU A 122 -22.61 -15.91 -3.18
C LEU A 122 -22.60 -15.08 -4.47
N HIS A 123 -23.67 -15.17 -5.24
CA HIS A 123 -23.92 -14.36 -6.42
C HIS A 123 -24.92 -13.26 -6.07
N ILE A 124 -24.55 -11.99 -6.22
CA ILE A 124 -25.36 -10.84 -5.82
C ILE A 124 -25.39 -9.76 -6.92
N PRO A 125 -26.42 -8.91 -6.96
CA PRO A 125 -26.43 -7.77 -7.86
C PRO A 125 -25.19 -6.87 -7.66
N ILE A 126 -24.66 -6.35 -8.76
CA ILE A 126 -23.37 -5.62 -8.79
C ILE A 126 -23.33 -4.40 -7.84
N ASN A 127 -24.47 -3.74 -7.62
CA ASN A 127 -24.57 -2.55 -6.76
C ASN A 127 -24.87 -2.86 -5.27
N THR A 128 -24.79 -4.12 -4.86
CA THR A 128 -25.07 -4.55 -3.49
C THR A 128 -23.90 -4.22 -2.56
N ASN A 129 -24.21 -3.83 -1.32
CA ASN A 129 -23.23 -3.60 -0.28
C ASN A 129 -22.88 -4.89 0.47
N LEU A 130 -21.61 -4.98 0.89
CA LEU A 130 -21.11 -6.12 1.65
C LEU A 130 -20.45 -5.63 2.94
N GLN A 131 -20.83 -6.21 4.08
CA GLN A 131 -20.21 -5.90 5.35
C GLN A 131 -20.06 -7.16 6.21
N GLY A 132 -19.20 -7.11 7.22
CA GLY A 132 -19.21 -8.14 8.24
C GLY A 132 -17.84 -8.57 8.75
N PHE A 133 -17.85 -9.78 9.33
CA PHE A 133 -16.70 -10.37 9.97
C PHE A 133 -16.44 -11.80 9.46
N VAL A 134 -15.25 -12.02 8.93
CA VAL A 134 -14.74 -13.34 8.52
C VAL A 134 -13.54 -13.70 9.39
N LYS A 135 -13.61 -14.85 10.03
CA LYS A 135 -12.60 -15.26 11.00
C LYS A 135 -11.38 -15.87 10.34
N ASN A 136 -11.56 -16.92 9.55
CA ASN A 136 -10.46 -17.66 8.95
C ASN A 136 -10.81 -18.12 7.52
N GLY A 137 -9.81 -18.27 6.67
CA GLY A 137 -9.95 -18.85 5.34
C GLY A 137 -9.63 -17.88 4.23
N ASP A 138 -10.27 -18.07 3.08
CA ASP A 138 -10.05 -17.27 1.88
C ASP A 138 -11.33 -16.52 1.50
N VAL A 139 -11.22 -15.23 1.21
CA VAL A 139 -12.32 -14.41 0.71
C VAL A 139 -11.98 -13.88 -0.66
N GLN A 140 -12.78 -14.23 -1.65
CA GLN A 140 -12.64 -13.74 -3.02
C GLN A 140 -13.90 -12.95 -3.40
N ILE A 141 -13.71 -11.68 -3.72
CA ILE A 141 -14.80 -10.76 -4.10
C ILE A 141 -14.50 -10.23 -5.49
N SER A 142 -15.49 -10.27 -6.37
CA SER A 142 -15.32 -9.76 -7.74
C SER A 142 -16.56 -9.05 -8.26
N ASN A 143 -16.32 -8.05 -9.12
CA ASN A 143 -17.37 -7.36 -9.89
C ASN A 143 -18.42 -6.66 -9.01
N LEU A 144 -18.05 -6.05 -7.88
CA LEU A 144 -18.95 -5.25 -7.06
C LEU A 144 -18.77 -3.74 -7.31
N ARG A 145 -19.87 -3.00 -7.26
CA ARG A 145 -19.92 -1.53 -7.27
C ARG A 145 -20.48 -0.92 -5.99
N GLY A 146 -20.93 -1.74 -5.07
CA GLY A 146 -21.34 -1.34 -3.73
C GLY A 146 -20.16 -1.19 -2.78
N SER A 147 -20.45 -0.72 -1.56
CA SER A 147 -19.44 -0.66 -0.51
C SER A 147 -19.05 -2.04 -0.01
N VAL A 148 -17.77 -2.19 0.35
CA VAL A 148 -17.25 -3.40 1.00
C VAL A 148 -16.61 -2.96 2.32
N ASP A 149 -17.14 -3.43 3.45
CA ASP A 149 -16.60 -3.18 4.79
C ASP A 149 -16.43 -4.52 5.54
N LEU A 150 -15.22 -5.06 5.51
CA LEU A 150 -14.93 -6.35 6.12
C LEU A 150 -13.88 -6.23 7.22
N LYS A 151 -14.18 -6.88 8.33
CA LYS A 151 -13.23 -7.19 9.39
C LYS A 151 -12.80 -8.65 9.26
N THR A 152 -11.51 -8.93 9.37
CA THR A 152 -11.00 -10.30 9.24
C THR A 152 -9.95 -10.61 10.31
N GLU A 153 -9.82 -11.89 10.70
CA GLU A 153 -8.76 -12.32 11.63
C GLU A 153 -7.58 -12.95 10.91
N SER A 154 -7.76 -14.08 10.27
CA SER A 154 -6.71 -14.82 9.54
C SER A 154 -7.25 -15.21 8.17
N VAL A 155 -7.22 -14.25 7.24
CA VAL A 155 -7.89 -14.37 5.94
C VAL A 155 -6.98 -13.90 4.81
N GLU A 156 -6.86 -14.75 3.79
CA GLU A 156 -6.35 -14.33 2.48
C GLU A 156 -7.51 -13.68 1.71
N ALA A 157 -7.47 -12.35 1.55
CA ALA A 157 -8.55 -11.64 0.89
C ALA A 157 -8.14 -11.12 -0.49
N LYS A 158 -8.99 -11.37 -1.48
CA LYS A 158 -8.82 -10.90 -2.86
C LYS A 158 -10.05 -10.16 -3.34
N LEU A 159 -9.87 -8.89 -3.77
CA LEU A 159 -10.91 -8.07 -4.37
C LEU A 159 -10.51 -7.68 -5.79
N ILE A 160 -11.34 -7.98 -6.76
CA ILE A 160 -11.01 -7.74 -8.18
C ILE A 160 -12.16 -7.02 -8.89
N ASN A 161 -11.81 -6.11 -9.79
CA ASN A 161 -12.74 -5.46 -10.71
C ASN A 161 -13.97 -4.87 -10.00
N SER A 162 -13.71 -4.13 -8.91
CA SER A 162 -14.74 -3.59 -8.05
C SER A 162 -14.64 -2.07 -7.94
N SER A 163 -15.70 -1.43 -7.46
CA SER A 163 -15.68 0.02 -7.21
C SER A 163 -16.57 0.38 -6.03
N GLY A 164 -16.28 1.54 -5.40
CA GLY A 164 -17.01 2.04 -4.25
C GLY A 164 -16.10 2.37 -3.08
N ASN A 165 -16.68 2.38 -1.88
CA ASN A 165 -15.90 2.56 -0.65
C ASN A 165 -15.47 1.17 -0.13
N ILE A 166 -14.19 0.92 -0.17
CA ILE A 166 -13.59 -0.38 0.20
C ILE A 166 -12.86 -0.22 1.52
N VAL A 167 -13.26 -0.96 2.53
CA VAL A 167 -12.65 -0.96 3.86
C VAL A 167 -12.33 -2.40 4.27
N PHE A 168 -11.05 -2.67 4.57
CA PHE A 168 -10.62 -3.90 5.20
C PHE A 168 -9.87 -3.60 6.50
N ASN A 169 -10.32 -4.24 7.58
CA ASN A 169 -9.65 -4.23 8.88
C ASN A 169 -9.22 -5.67 9.20
N THR A 170 -7.97 -5.99 9.01
CA THR A 170 -7.43 -7.36 9.01
C THR A 170 -6.42 -7.55 10.13
N LYS A 171 -6.56 -8.60 10.95
CA LYS A 171 -5.55 -8.97 11.94
C LYS A 171 -4.39 -9.73 11.31
N GLY A 172 -4.66 -10.65 10.37
CA GLY A 172 -3.65 -11.45 9.70
C GLY A 172 -4.09 -11.97 8.34
N GLY A 173 -3.12 -12.44 7.54
CA GLY A 173 -3.30 -12.85 6.15
C GLY A 173 -2.86 -11.77 5.17
N ASN A 174 -3.05 -11.98 3.87
CA ASN A 174 -2.67 -11.01 2.86
C ASN A 174 -3.92 -10.39 2.20
N LEU A 175 -3.80 -9.11 1.83
CA LEU A 175 -4.83 -8.40 1.06
C LEU A 175 -4.33 -8.17 -0.37
N HIS A 176 -5.08 -8.64 -1.35
CA HIS A 176 -4.82 -8.40 -2.76
C HIS A 176 -6.00 -7.70 -3.41
N ILE A 177 -5.80 -6.44 -3.84
CA ILE A 177 -6.84 -5.62 -4.47
C ILE A 177 -6.38 -5.23 -5.87
N GLU A 178 -7.17 -5.58 -6.87
CA GLU A 178 -6.83 -5.39 -8.28
C GLU A 178 -7.98 -4.73 -9.05
N LYS A 179 -7.65 -3.82 -9.96
CA LYS A 179 -8.60 -3.14 -10.88
C LYS A 179 -9.80 -2.54 -10.14
N THR A 180 -9.52 -1.84 -9.03
CA THR A 180 -10.54 -1.30 -8.15
C THR A 180 -10.53 0.21 -8.17
N LYS A 181 -11.73 0.83 -8.17
CA LYS A 181 -11.90 2.27 -8.19
C LYS A 181 -12.66 2.78 -6.96
N GLY A 182 -12.25 3.93 -6.45
CA GLY A 182 -12.93 4.60 -5.34
C GLY A 182 -12.02 4.81 -4.13
N THR A 183 -12.61 4.98 -2.96
CA THR A 183 -11.83 5.13 -1.74
C THR A 183 -11.46 3.76 -1.17
N ILE A 184 -10.18 3.50 -0.98
CA ILE A 184 -9.66 2.23 -0.47
C ILE A 184 -8.96 2.48 0.86
N ARG A 185 -9.47 1.88 1.95
CA ARG A 185 -8.89 1.95 3.29
C ARG A 185 -8.55 0.56 3.80
N LEU A 186 -7.27 0.31 4.03
CA LEU A 186 -6.75 -0.98 4.44
C LEU A 186 -5.96 -0.85 5.73
N ASN A 187 -6.43 -1.50 6.78
CA ASN A 187 -5.74 -1.57 8.06
C ASN A 187 -5.36 -3.03 8.34
N MET A 188 -4.08 -3.28 8.58
CA MET A 188 -3.55 -4.63 8.78
C MET A 188 -2.61 -4.67 9.99
N ILE A 189 -2.79 -5.68 10.84
CA ILE A 189 -1.85 -5.94 11.94
C ILE A 189 -0.67 -6.78 11.44
N SER A 190 -0.92 -7.87 10.70
CA SER A 190 0.14 -8.73 10.20
C SER A 190 -0.19 -9.33 8.84
N GLY A 191 0.74 -9.22 7.89
CA GLY A 191 0.59 -9.70 6.51
C GLY A 191 0.93 -8.63 5.49
N ASN A 192 0.76 -8.93 4.22
CA ASN A 192 1.14 -8.02 3.15
C ASN A 192 -0.08 -7.42 2.43
N ILE A 193 0.08 -6.19 1.98
CA ILE A 193 -0.92 -5.46 1.19
C ILE A 193 -0.40 -5.33 -0.25
N TYR A 194 -1.19 -5.77 -1.21
CA TYR A 194 -0.93 -5.67 -2.64
C TYR A 194 -2.07 -4.94 -3.34
N LEU A 195 -1.78 -3.77 -3.93
CA LEU A 195 -2.73 -3.06 -4.77
C LEU A 195 -2.17 -2.96 -6.19
N VAL A 196 -2.99 -3.34 -7.17
CA VAL A 196 -2.60 -3.34 -8.58
C VAL A 196 -3.70 -2.70 -9.42
N GLN A 197 -3.34 -1.69 -10.24
CA GLN A 197 -4.27 -1.01 -11.14
C GLN A 197 -5.48 -0.40 -10.40
N CYS A 198 -5.23 0.28 -9.28
CA CYS A 198 -6.27 0.93 -8.49
C CYS A 198 -6.32 2.44 -8.76
N GLU A 199 -7.52 3.03 -8.64
CA GLU A 199 -7.79 4.43 -8.92
C GLU A 199 -8.64 5.06 -7.81
N GLY A 200 -8.19 6.17 -7.22
CA GLY A 200 -8.86 6.93 -6.17
C GLY A 200 -7.97 7.21 -4.97
N ASP A 201 -8.59 7.56 -3.85
CA ASP A 201 -7.86 7.85 -2.62
C ASP A 201 -7.54 6.56 -1.87
N ILE A 202 -6.25 6.30 -1.68
CA ILE A 202 -5.75 5.07 -1.08
C ILE A 202 -5.12 5.38 0.28
N PHE A 203 -5.62 4.69 1.30
CA PHE A 203 -5.14 4.75 2.67
C PHE A 203 -4.72 3.35 3.10
N THR A 204 -3.45 3.15 3.38
CA THR A 204 -2.93 1.87 3.87
C THR A 204 -2.23 2.03 5.20
N SER A 205 -2.48 1.12 6.13
CA SER A 205 -1.79 1.05 7.41
C SER A 205 -1.43 -0.40 7.72
N SER A 206 -0.15 -0.68 7.97
CA SER A 206 0.33 -2.00 8.35
C SER A 206 1.20 -1.91 9.60
N GLU A 207 0.91 -2.72 10.62
CA GLU A 207 1.81 -2.82 11.77
C GLU A 207 3.00 -3.72 11.45
N ASN A 208 2.79 -4.86 10.78
CA ASN A 208 3.84 -5.80 10.44
C ASN A 208 3.59 -6.47 9.08
N GLY A 209 4.33 -6.04 8.08
CA GLY A 209 4.24 -6.56 6.72
C GLY A 209 4.52 -5.51 5.65
N ASN A 210 4.69 -5.97 4.44
CA ASN A 210 5.07 -5.13 3.32
C ASN A 210 3.84 -4.59 2.57
N ILE A 211 4.00 -3.40 2.01
CA ILE A 211 3.00 -2.75 1.17
C ILE A 211 3.57 -2.61 -0.25
N LYS A 212 2.88 -3.20 -1.24
CA LYS A 212 3.23 -3.07 -2.65
C LYS A 212 2.10 -2.45 -3.45
N LEU A 213 2.39 -1.32 -4.07
CA LEU A 213 1.45 -0.54 -4.86
C LEU A 213 1.95 -0.46 -6.31
N SER A 214 1.15 -0.87 -7.26
CA SER A 214 1.52 -0.89 -8.68
C SER A 214 0.43 -0.31 -9.58
N ASN A 215 0.80 0.58 -10.48
CA ASN A 215 -0.13 1.26 -11.41
C ASN A 215 -1.29 1.95 -10.67
N ILE A 216 -0.94 2.82 -9.76
CA ILE A 216 -1.91 3.55 -8.92
C ILE A 216 -2.20 4.93 -9.52
N LYS A 217 -3.47 5.34 -9.48
CA LYS A 217 -3.90 6.70 -9.83
C LYS A 217 -4.67 7.33 -8.66
N GLY A 218 -4.34 8.60 -8.33
CA GLY A 218 -5.03 9.36 -7.29
C GLY A 218 -4.12 9.83 -6.16
N ALA A 219 -4.57 9.79 -4.91
CA ALA A 219 -3.74 10.15 -3.75
C ALA A 219 -3.39 8.90 -2.91
N ILE A 220 -2.19 8.89 -2.32
CA ILE A 220 -1.75 7.79 -1.46
C ILE A 220 -1.34 8.34 -0.09
N ILE A 221 -1.89 7.75 0.97
CA ILE A 221 -1.37 7.89 2.33
C ILE A 221 -1.08 6.49 2.86
N SER A 222 0.19 6.21 3.14
CA SER A 222 0.65 4.89 3.58
C SER A 222 1.46 4.98 4.87
N SER A 223 1.17 4.10 5.81
CA SER A 223 1.89 3.98 7.07
C SER A 223 2.30 2.53 7.33
N THR A 224 3.55 2.31 7.72
CA THR A 224 4.09 0.98 8.03
C THR A 224 4.93 1.06 9.29
N THR A 225 4.66 0.19 10.27
CA THR A 225 5.48 0.14 11.49
C THR A 225 6.72 -0.75 11.28
N LEU A 226 6.53 -1.97 10.79
CA LEU A 226 7.62 -2.91 10.46
C LEU A 226 7.37 -3.48 9.06
N GLY A 227 8.20 -3.14 8.08
CA GLY A 227 8.11 -3.65 6.73
C GLY A 227 8.43 -2.60 5.67
N ASP A 228 8.65 -3.06 4.47
CA ASP A 228 9.01 -2.23 3.33
C ASP A 228 7.77 -1.75 2.58
N THR A 229 7.88 -0.56 1.99
CA THR A 229 6.88 -0.03 1.07
C THR A 229 7.50 0.11 -0.33
N GLU A 230 6.89 -0.53 -1.31
CA GLU A 230 7.33 -0.51 -2.71
C GLU A 230 6.23 0.05 -3.61
N ILE A 231 6.58 1.04 -4.43
CA ILE A 231 5.64 1.69 -5.35
C ILE A 231 6.21 1.68 -6.76
N SER A 232 5.42 1.21 -7.70
CA SER A 232 5.77 1.22 -9.12
C SER A 232 4.64 1.81 -9.95
N SER A 233 4.96 2.80 -10.78
CA SER A 233 3.99 3.50 -11.64
C SER A 233 2.84 4.15 -10.85
N PHE A 234 3.14 5.27 -10.24
CA PHE A 234 2.17 6.11 -9.55
C PHE A 234 1.92 7.40 -10.33
N ASP A 235 0.67 7.67 -10.67
CA ASP A 235 0.21 8.88 -11.35
C ASP A 235 -0.90 9.53 -10.53
N GLY A 236 -0.57 10.61 -9.84
CA GLY A 236 -1.49 11.20 -8.88
C GLY A 236 -1.18 12.63 -8.48
N THR A 237 -1.87 13.10 -7.47
CA THR A 237 -1.67 14.44 -6.92
C THR A 237 -0.59 14.47 -5.86
N SER A 238 -0.61 13.47 -4.96
CA SER A 238 0.32 13.41 -3.84
C SER A 238 0.49 12.00 -3.28
N GLY A 239 1.69 11.72 -2.78
CA GLY A 239 2.00 10.51 -2.02
C GLY A 239 2.65 10.85 -0.68
N SER A 240 2.10 10.33 0.42
CA SER A 240 2.65 10.50 1.78
C SER A 240 2.94 9.15 2.41
N PHE A 241 4.19 8.94 2.85
CA PHE A 241 4.68 7.66 3.35
C PHE A 241 5.36 7.83 4.70
N ASN A 242 4.87 7.11 5.72
CA ASN A 242 5.46 7.08 7.04
C ASN A 242 5.87 5.64 7.38
N ILE A 243 7.15 5.41 7.63
CA ILE A 243 7.70 4.09 7.93
C ILE A 243 8.56 4.18 9.19
N ASN A 244 8.25 3.38 10.21
CA ASN A 244 9.09 3.38 11.41
C ASN A 244 10.36 2.55 11.17
N VAL A 245 10.21 1.28 10.73
CA VAL A 245 11.34 0.41 10.41
C VAL A 245 11.08 -0.31 9.10
N GLY A 246 11.86 -0.01 8.09
CA GLY A 246 11.75 -0.54 6.73
C GLY A 246 12.14 0.49 5.69
N SER A 247 12.24 0.09 4.45
CA SER A 247 12.69 0.92 3.35
C SER A 247 11.53 1.32 2.43
N LEU A 248 11.68 2.48 1.80
CA LEU A 248 10.80 2.96 0.74
C LEU A 248 11.50 2.86 -0.61
N LYS A 249 10.88 2.15 -1.54
CA LYS A 249 11.34 2.09 -2.94
C LYS A 249 10.24 2.62 -3.86
N MET A 250 10.59 3.61 -4.69
CA MET A 250 9.65 4.20 -5.63
C MET A 250 10.25 4.27 -7.04
N ASN A 251 9.44 3.98 -8.02
CA ASN A 251 9.85 4.03 -9.41
C ASN A 251 8.72 4.54 -10.30
N ARG A 252 9.01 5.50 -11.19
CA ARG A 252 8.07 6.10 -12.15
C ARG A 252 6.84 6.72 -11.48
N CYS A 253 7.08 7.79 -10.73
CA CYS A 253 6.04 8.54 -10.05
C CYS A 253 5.85 9.91 -10.70
N ASN A 254 4.60 10.29 -10.93
CA ASN A 254 4.17 11.60 -11.38
C ASN A 254 3.25 12.19 -10.32
N ALA A 255 3.83 12.75 -9.26
CA ALA A 255 3.13 13.30 -8.09
C ALA A 255 4.12 14.00 -7.17
N ASP A 256 3.62 14.89 -6.30
CA ASP A 256 4.38 15.39 -5.17
C ASP A 256 4.51 14.30 -4.08
N LEU A 257 5.73 14.11 -3.56
CA LEU A 257 6.05 13.01 -2.66
C LEU A 257 6.58 13.52 -1.32
N ARG A 258 6.06 12.95 -0.25
CA ARG A 258 6.60 13.14 1.10
C ARG A 258 6.85 11.79 1.76
N ALA A 259 8.08 11.57 2.23
CA ALA A 259 8.43 10.36 2.95
C ALA A 259 9.14 10.68 4.26
N ASN A 260 8.72 10.02 5.32
CA ASN A 260 9.32 10.08 6.64
C ASN A 260 9.63 8.66 7.12
N ILE A 261 10.91 8.34 7.32
CA ILE A 261 11.37 7.02 7.73
C ILE A 261 12.24 7.18 8.98
N ASP A 262 11.93 6.43 10.04
CA ASP A 262 12.77 6.48 11.24
C ASP A 262 14.05 5.65 11.05
N ILE A 263 13.92 4.41 10.57
CA ILE A 263 15.05 3.49 10.30
C ILE A 263 14.82 2.76 8.98
N GLY A 264 15.63 3.07 7.97
CA GLY A 264 15.60 2.44 6.66
C GLY A 264 15.98 3.38 5.53
N ASP A 265 16.16 2.83 4.36
CA ASP A 265 16.61 3.55 3.18
C ASP A 265 15.44 4.10 2.36
N ILE A 266 15.69 5.22 1.68
CA ILE A 266 14.79 5.80 0.69
C ILE A 266 15.45 5.70 -0.69
N ILE A 267 14.83 4.99 -1.61
CA ILE A 267 15.32 4.84 -2.99
C ILE A 267 14.22 5.29 -3.94
N ILE A 268 14.45 6.38 -4.67
CA ILE A 268 13.48 6.91 -5.62
C ILE A 268 14.08 7.11 -7.01
N ASN A 269 13.36 6.63 -8.01
CA ASN A 269 13.75 6.75 -9.41
C ASN A 269 12.61 7.33 -10.25
N GLU A 270 12.94 8.18 -11.22
CA GLU A 270 12.01 8.70 -12.22
C GLU A 270 10.77 9.36 -11.60
N VAL A 271 11.01 10.45 -10.87
CA VAL A 271 9.93 11.24 -10.25
C VAL A 271 9.74 12.56 -10.97
N LYS A 272 8.48 12.87 -11.32
CA LYS A 272 8.02 14.18 -11.80
C LYS A 272 7.11 14.77 -10.73
N GLY A 273 7.62 15.76 -9.99
CA GLY A 273 6.95 16.39 -8.85
C GLY A 273 7.94 16.81 -7.78
N ASN A 274 7.47 17.54 -6.80
CA ASN A 274 8.28 17.94 -5.67
C ASN A 274 8.49 16.78 -4.70
N VAL A 275 9.65 16.72 -4.08
CA VAL A 275 10.05 15.60 -3.23
C VAL A 275 10.56 16.10 -1.90
N GLU A 276 9.95 15.66 -0.81
CA GLU A 276 10.36 15.94 0.57
C GLU A 276 10.66 14.61 1.29
N LEU A 277 11.93 14.37 1.62
CA LEU A 277 12.40 13.11 2.18
C LEU A 277 13.09 13.32 3.52
N PHE A 278 12.77 12.47 4.47
CA PHE A 278 13.44 12.41 5.75
C PHE A 278 13.77 10.95 6.11
N THR A 279 14.99 10.70 6.58
CA THR A 279 15.34 9.44 7.25
C THR A 279 16.13 9.70 8.53
N GLY A 280 15.75 9.04 9.62
CA GLY A 280 16.49 9.08 10.87
C GLY A 280 17.80 8.30 10.77
N LYS A 281 17.74 7.07 10.28
CA LYS A 281 18.90 6.18 10.05
C LYS A 281 18.72 5.45 8.73
N GLY A 282 19.50 5.80 7.72
CA GLY A 282 19.44 5.18 6.40
C GLY A 282 19.95 6.11 5.31
N GLN A 283 20.10 5.58 4.14
CA GLN A 283 20.56 6.30 2.96
C GLN A 283 19.38 6.86 2.17
N ILE A 284 19.61 7.98 1.48
CA ILE A 284 18.66 8.53 0.50
C ILE A 284 19.32 8.49 -0.87
N ASP A 285 18.80 7.67 -1.76
CA ASP A 285 19.26 7.54 -3.14
C ASP A 285 18.19 8.05 -4.11
N MET A 286 18.53 9.06 -4.90
CA MET A 286 17.64 9.71 -5.84
C MET A 286 18.20 9.67 -7.26
N ASN A 287 17.35 9.33 -8.22
CA ASN A 287 17.76 9.32 -9.62
C ASN A 287 16.63 9.82 -10.54
N ASN A 288 16.96 10.71 -11.48
CA ASN A 288 16.03 11.27 -12.46
C ASN A 288 14.81 11.97 -11.79
N ILE A 289 15.07 12.99 -10.97
CA ILE A 289 14.01 13.75 -10.31
C ILE A 289 13.79 15.09 -11.00
N THR A 290 12.55 15.35 -11.41
CA THR A 290 12.15 16.62 -12.01
C THR A 290 11.17 17.34 -11.07
N GLY A 291 11.66 18.36 -10.35
CA GLY A 291 10.94 19.13 -9.33
C GLY A 291 11.87 19.60 -8.22
N SER A 292 11.35 20.31 -7.24
CA SER A 292 12.10 20.74 -6.08
C SER A 292 12.36 19.56 -5.14
N ILE A 293 13.55 19.48 -4.59
CA ILE A 293 13.99 18.39 -3.72
C ILE A 293 14.41 18.97 -2.38
N THR A 294 13.79 18.48 -1.32
CA THR A 294 14.23 18.72 0.07
C THR A 294 14.47 17.35 0.71
N CYS A 295 15.70 17.09 1.15
CA CYS A 295 16.02 15.82 1.78
C CYS A 295 16.92 16.01 3.01
N ASN A 296 16.60 15.26 4.07
CA ASN A 296 17.30 15.31 5.34
C ASN A 296 17.59 13.90 5.84
N SER A 297 18.83 13.64 6.26
CA SER A 297 19.22 12.41 6.94
C SER A 297 19.96 12.74 8.24
N ASN A 298 19.59 12.09 9.35
CA ASN A 298 20.39 12.26 10.57
C ASN A 298 21.65 11.37 10.51
N PHE A 299 21.49 10.09 10.07
CA PHE A 299 22.58 9.12 10.01
C PHE A 299 22.52 8.38 8.69
N GLY A 300 23.20 8.89 7.67
CA GLY A 300 23.29 8.23 6.36
C GLY A 300 23.64 9.19 5.24
N ASN A 301 24.11 8.62 4.16
CA ASN A 301 24.50 9.36 2.98
C ASN A 301 23.29 9.77 2.16
N ILE A 302 23.41 10.90 1.48
CA ILE A 302 22.44 11.36 0.50
C ILE A 302 23.12 11.36 -0.86
N SER A 303 22.62 10.56 -1.78
CA SER A 303 23.09 10.52 -3.16
C SER A 303 21.99 10.94 -4.13
N GLY A 304 22.39 11.67 -5.15
CA GLY A 304 21.46 12.14 -6.18
C GLY A 304 22.12 12.23 -7.55
N ASN A 305 21.47 11.64 -8.54
CA ASN A 305 21.92 11.68 -9.93
C ASN A 305 20.79 12.19 -10.84
N ASN A 306 21.13 13.04 -11.82
CA ASN A 306 20.16 13.66 -12.73
C ASN A 306 19.02 14.38 -11.98
N LEU A 307 19.38 15.29 -11.08
CA LEU A 307 18.43 16.11 -10.33
C LEU A 307 18.23 17.45 -11.02
N PHE A 308 16.99 17.72 -11.47
CA PHE A 308 16.71 18.84 -12.38
C PHE A 308 16.23 20.13 -11.70
N GLY A 309 15.52 20.04 -10.57
CA GLY A 309 14.99 21.22 -9.84
C GLY A 309 15.96 21.81 -8.81
N SER A 310 15.44 22.66 -7.92
CA SER A 310 16.20 23.11 -6.74
C SER A 310 16.48 21.95 -5.79
N ILE A 311 17.59 22.02 -5.06
CA ILE A 311 18.04 20.96 -4.17
C ILE A 311 18.40 21.56 -2.82
N ILE A 312 17.77 21.10 -1.77
CA ILE A 312 18.15 21.33 -0.38
C ILE A 312 18.42 19.96 0.23
N ALA A 313 19.67 19.70 0.60
CA ALA A 313 20.06 18.42 1.19
C ALA A 313 20.90 18.61 2.45
N ASN A 314 20.45 18.03 3.55
CA ASN A 314 21.12 18.12 4.84
C ASN A 314 21.41 16.72 5.39
N SER A 315 22.65 16.47 5.83
CA SER A 315 23.00 15.29 6.59
C SER A 315 23.74 15.66 7.88
N GLU A 316 23.33 15.07 9.00
CA GLU A 316 24.09 15.27 10.24
C GLU A 316 25.37 14.42 10.25
N LEU A 317 25.26 13.13 9.92
CA LEU A 317 26.39 12.20 9.81
C LEU A 317 26.27 11.40 8.50
N GLY A 318 26.87 11.94 7.43
CA GLY A 318 26.89 11.27 6.12
C GLY A 318 27.39 12.17 5.01
N ASP A 319 27.83 11.54 3.95
CA ASP A 319 28.30 12.19 2.74
C ASP A 319 27.15 12.66 1.86
N LEU A 320 27.31 13.79 1.22
CA LEU A 320 26.43 14.30 0.18
C LEU A 320 27.09 14.14 -1.18
N LYS A 321 26.50 13.35 -2.07
CA LYS A 321 26.98 13.16 -3.44
C LYS A 321 25.90 13.53 -4.44
N ILE A 322 25.96 14.74 -4.97
CA ILE A 322 24.91 15.30 -5.80
C ILE A 322 25.43 15.58 -7.22
N ASN A 323 24.72 15.05 -8.20
CA ASN A 323 24.91 15.33 -9.61
C ASN A 323 23.68 16.07 -10.15
N LYS A 324 23.81 17.39 -10.29
CA LYS A 324 22.80 18.30 -10.78
C LYS A 324 22.70 18.20 -12.30
N ALA A 325 21.48 18.17 -12.83
CA ALA A 325 21.19 18.28 -14.24
C ALA A 325 20.44 19.58 -14.54
N TYR A 326 20.42 19.98 -15.80
CA TYR A 326 19.74 21.18 -16.28
C TYR A 326 18.44 20.83 -17.01
N ASN A 327 17.40 21.61 -16.75
CA ASN A 327 16.16 21.59 -17.51
C ASN A 327 15.64 23.03 -17.64
N SER A 328 15.62 23.55 -18.88
CA SER A 328 15.22 24.93 -19.18
C SER A 328 13.76 25.26 -18.85
N PHE A 329 12.91 24.23 -18.65
CA PHE A 329 11.50 24.43 -18.26
C PHE A 329 11.32 24.67 -16.76
N LEU A 330 12.35 24.47 -15.94
CA LEU A 330 12.31 24.73 -14.50
C LEU A 330 12.89 26.12 -14.23
N ALA A 331 12.18 26.87 -13.39
CA ALA A 331 12.58 28.24 -13.04
C ALA A 331 13.62 28.25 -11.90
N ASP A 332 13.61 27.29 -11.01
CA ASP A 332 14.46 27.26 -9.82
C ASP A 332 15.51 26.13 -9.91
N HIS A 333 16.78 26.56 -9.78
CA HIS A 333 17.94 25.67 -9.82
C HIS A 333 18.84 25.86 -8.59
N LYS A 334 18.35 26.51 -7.54
CA LYS A 334 19.09 26.73 -6.28
C LYS A 334 19.65 25.42 -5.73
N ILE A 335 20.85 25.49 -5.17
CA ILE A 335 21.50 24.37 -4.47
C ILE A 335 21.87 24.84 -3.06
N ASP A 336 21.49 24.06 -2.04
CA ASP A 336 21.86 24.25 -0.65
C ASP A 336 22.20 22.88 -0.05
N LEU A 337 23.50 22.63 0.17
CA LEU A 337 24.02 21.35 0.66
C LEU A 337 24.71 21.55 2.00
N ARG A 338 24.30 20.82 3.01
CA ARG A 338 24.87 20.93 4.35
C ARG A 338 25.14 19.58 4.97
N THR A 339 26.36 19.38 5.46
CA THR A 339 26.70 18.21 6.29
C THR A 339 27.49 18.65 7.53
N ASN A 340 27.21 18.02 8.67
CA ASN A 340 28.01 18.25 9.85
C ASN A 340 29.27 17.37 9.83
N ARG A 341 29.13 16.05 9.66
CA ARG A 341 30.25 15.11 9.56
C ARG A 341 30.12 14.26 8.30
N GLY A 342 30.74 14.72 7.23
CA GLY A 342 30.74 14.07 5.94
C GLY A 342 31.35 14.94 4.88
N SER A 343 31.68 14.35 3.75
CA SER A 343 32.15 15.07 2.58
C SER A 343 30.99 15.55 1.71
N VAL A 344 31.22 16.62 0.95
CA VAL A 344 30.29 17.06 -0.09
C VAL A 344 30.93 16.93 -1.45
N SER A 345 30.35 16.14 -2.32
CA SER A 345 30.74 16.03 -3.73
C SER A 345 29.59 16.54 -4.60
N LEU A 346 29.76 17.70 -5.18
CA LEU A 346 28.79 18.33 -6.07
C LEU A 346 29.31 18.37 -7.50
N ARG A 347 28.46 17.92 -8.43
CA ARG A 347 28.69 18.10 -9.87
C ARG A 347 27.55 18.95 -10.43
N ILE A 348 27.93 20.05 -11.10
CA ILE A 348 26.98 21.04 -11.65
C ILE A 348 27.19 21.26 -13.15
N PRO A 349 26.14 21.59 -13.91
CA PRO A 349 26.25 21.99 -15.30
C PRO A 349 27.05 23.28 -15.45
N SER A 350 28.04 23.28 -16.35
CA SER A 350 28.89 24.45 -16.66
C SER A 350 28.13 25.58 -17.38
N ASP A 351 26.98 25.33 -17.92
CA ASP A 351 26.16 26.29 -18.65
C ASP A 351 25.18 27.07 -17.77
N LEU A 352 24.97 26.70 -16.51
CA LEU A 352 24.14 27.45 -15.56
C LEU A 352 24.94 28.55 -14.82
N PRO A 353 24.32 29.74 -14.59
CA PRO A 353 24.99 30.89 -14.00
C PRO A 353 24.98 30.84 -12.46
N TYR A 354 25.84 30.03 -11.86
CA TYR A 354 25.92 29.89 -10.39
C TYR A 354 26.78 30.97 -9.71
N SER A 355 26.30 31.44 -8.56
CA SER A 355 27.10 32.10 -7.53
C SER A 355 27.39 31.06 -6.45
N ILE A 356 28.62 30.60 -6.35
CA ILE A 356 29.06 29.52 -5.48
C ILE A 356 29.61 30.11 -4.19
N GLN A 357 29.14 29.61 -3.06
CA GLN A 357 29.69 29.87 -1.73
C GLN A 357 29.90 28.55 -1.03
N ALA A 358 31.15 28.16 -0.84
CA ALA A 358 31.55 26.94 -0.15
C ALA A 358 32.25 27.26 1.17
N HIS A 359 31.87 26.55 2.23
CA HIS A 359 32.33 26.78 3.57
C HIS A 359 32.67 25.46 4.27
N CYS A 360 33.92 25.32 4.73
CA CYS A 360 34.42 24.15 5.43
C CYS A 360 35.11 24.56 6.74
N ASP A 361 34.64 24.05 7.89
CA ASP A 361 35.21 24.34 9.19
C ASP A 361 36.37 23.38 9.57
N ASN A 362 36.78 22.50 8.66
CA ASN A 362 37.91 21.58 8.88
C ASN A 362 39.25 22.25 8.57
N LEU A 363 40.06 22.46 9.58
CA LEU A 363 41.38 23.09 9.48
C LEU A 363 42.55 22.19 9.06
N ASN A 364 42.37 20.88 9.07
CA ASN A 364 43.48 19.93 8.95
C ASN A 364 43.80 19.52 7.51
N SER A 365 43.14 20.10 6.52
CA SER A 365 43.29 19.71 5.13
C SER A 365 43.72 20.91 4.25
N LYS A 366 44.88 20.81 3.60
CA LYS A 366 45.27 21.75 2.53
C LYS A 366 44.28 21.77 1.35
N ASP A 367 43.44 20.75 1.25
CA ASP A 367 42.45 20.54 0.20
C ASP A 367 41.02 20.48 0.76
N ALA A 368 40.72 21.33 1.76
CA ALA A 368 39.38 21.38 2.37
C ALA A 368 38.26 21.70 1.36
N ILE A 369 38.57 22.53 0.36
CA ILE A 369 37.69 22.84 -0.76
C ILE A 369 38.45 22.66 -2.04
N THR A 370 37.99 21.79 -2.92
CA THR A 370 38.56 21.58 -4.27
C THR A 370 37.49 21.91 -5.32
N SER A 371 37.88 22.64 -6.37
CA SER A 371 36.95 23.04 -7.43
C SER A 371 37.63 23.05 -8.80
N GLU A 372 36.94 22.54 -9.81
CA GLU A 372 37.33 22.67 -11.23
C GLU A 372 37.04 24.10 -11.74
N THR A 373 36.14 24.82 -11.11
CA THR A 373 35.86 26.25 -11.39
C THR A 373 36.78 27.10 -10.52
N PRO A 374 37.40 28.19 -11.04
CA PRO A 374 38.16 29.13 -10.22
C PRO A 374 37.30 29.72 -9.11
N LEU A 375 37.74 29.53 -7.86
CA LEU A 375 37.13 30.12 -6.68
C LEU A 375 38.16 30.93 -5.92
N ASP A 376 37.78 32.06 -5.37
CA ASP A 376 38.58 32.89 -4.46
C ASP A 376 38.52 32.25 -3.05
N GLU A 377 39.61 31.56 -2.69
CA GLU A 377 39.72 30.88 -1.40
C GLU A 377 40.31 31.79 -0.33
N ARG A 378 39.70 31.78 0.84
CA ARG A 378 40.16 32.47 2.04
C ARG A 378 40.27 31.49 3.19
N THR A 379 41.46 31.32 3.73
CA THR A 379 41.71 30.49 4.91
C THR A 379 41.73 31.34 6.17
N TYR A 380 40.90 30.99 7.14
CA TYR A 380 40.81 31.59 8.48
C TYR A 380 41.36 30.62 9.55
N PRO A 381 41.62 31.06 10.78
CA PRO A 381 42.09 30.16 11.84
C PRO A 381 41.19 28.93 12.13
N THR A 382 39.88 29.03 11.84
CA THR A 382 38.90 27.96 12.13
C THR A 382 38.15 27.45 10.92
N LYS A 383 38.33 28.01 9.72
CA LYS A 383 37.56 27.65 8.53
C LYS A 383 38.24 28.01 7.23
N VAL A 384 37.81 27.36 6.19
CA VAL A 384 38.12 27.70 4.79
C VAL A 384 36.83 28.14 4.11
N MET A 385 36.87 29.23 3.38
CA MET A 385 35.76 29.72 2.55
C MET A 385 36.23 29.88 1.12
N ALA A 386 35.39 29.51 0.17
CA ALA A 386 35.67 29.70 -1.25
C ALA A 386 34.44 30.28 -1.94
N GLU A 387 34.63 31.36 -2.69
CA GLU A 387 33.57 32.05 -3.41
C GLU A 387 33.92 32.20 -4.88
N GLY A 388 32.94 32.08 -5.76
CA GLY A 388 33.15 32.25 -7.18
C GLY A 388 31.86 32.29 -7.98
N LYS A 389 32.00 32.56 -9.26
CA LYS A 389 30.86 32.66 -10.16
C LYS A 389 31.12 31.88 -11.44
N ILE A 390 30.08 31.18 -11.88
CA ILE A 390 29.98 30.64 -13.23
C ILE A 390 29.07 31.59 -14.01
N LYS A 391 29.53 32.12 -15.14
CA LYS A 391 28.79 33.13 -15.95
C LYS A 391 28.36 34.34 -15.09
N SER A 392 27.05 34.73 -15.16
CA SER A 392 26.53 35.89 -14.43
C SER A 392 26.35 35.68 -12.92
N GLY A 393 26.38 34.42 -12.43
CA GLY A 393 26.23 34.10 -11.01
C GLY A 393 24.87 34.48 -10.43
N THR A 394 23.79 34.26 -11.17
CA THR A 394 22.42 34.64 -10.72
C THR A 394 21.73 33.53 -9.91
N ILE A 395 22.25 32.31 -9.89
CA ILE A 395 21.68 31.17 -9.18
C ILE A 395 22.53 30.87 -7.93
N ASN A 396 21.92 30.86 -6.76
CA ASN A 396 22.62 30.57 -5.52
C ASN A 396 23.02 29.09 -5.40
N CYS A 397 24.28 28.85 -5.07
CA CYS A 397 24.81 27.54 -4.73
C CYS A 397 25.60 27.65 -3.40
N GLU A 398 25.00 27.23 -2.31
CA GLU A 398 25.54 27.25 -0.97
C GLU A 398 25.95 25.84 -0.55
N ILE A 399 27.17 25.66 -0.09
CA ILE A 399 27.72 24.39 0.34
C ILE A 399 28.40 24.57 1.69
N TYR A 400 27.99 23.78 2.67
CA TYR A 400 28.54 23.80 4.00
C TYR A 400 28.93 22.41 4.49
N SER A 401 30.15 22.26 4.95
CA SER A 401 30.62 21.06 5.65
C SER A 401 31.42 21.48 6.89
N ASN A 402 31.03 20.93 8.05
CA ASN A 402 31.75 21.25 9.28
C ASN A 402 33.10 20.50 9.37
N TYR A 403 33.12 19.19 9.06
CA TYR A 403 34.34 18.39 9.27
C TYR A 403 34.89 17.67 8.00
N GLY A 404 34.17 17.62 6.93
CA GLY A 404 34.57 16.91 5.71
C GLY A 404 34.95 17.81 4.55
N PRO A 405 35.71 17.31 3.56
CA PRO A 405 36.09 18.08 2.39
C PRO A 405 34.91 18.33 1.44
N ILE A 406 35.01 19.44 0.72
CA ILE A 406 34.07 19.82 -0.34
C ILE A 406 34.76 19.71 -1.70
N SER A 407 34.14 18.99 -2.62
CA SER A 407 34.61 18.86 -4.01
C SER A 407 33.53 19.32 -4.99
N ILE A 408 33.86 20.31 -5.82
CA ILE A 408 32.97 20.89 -6.81
C ILE A 408 33.52 20.61 -8.20
N LYS A 409 32.73 19.96 -9.04
CA LYS A 409 33.07 19.61 -10.43
C LYS A 409 32.05 20.19 -11.39
N THR A 410 32.48 20.44 -12.62
CA THR A 410 31.61 20.88 -13.71
C THR A 410 31.48 19.81 -14.78
N ASN A 411 30.29 19.73 -15.39
CA ASN A 411 30.00 18.82 -16.51
C ASN A 411 30.19 19.53 -17.85
#